data_6870358279330b26293017b5689107cb
#
_entry.id   6870358279330b26293017b5689107cb
#
_cell.length_a   1.000
_cell.length_b   1.000
_cell.length_c   1.000
_cell.angle_alpha   90.00
_cell.angle_beta   90.00
_cell.angle_gamma   90.00
#
_symmetry.space_group_name_H-M   'P 1'
#
loop_
_entity.id
_entity.type
_entity.pdbx_description
1 polymer ?
#
loop_
_entity_poly.entity_id
_entity_poly.type
_entity_poly.pdbx_seq_one_letter_code
_entity_poly.pdbx_strand_id
1 'polypeptide(L)'
;MLNQRNWAVLFVFVLLVSSLAACSAGPVMMPDRDVEISVDEAMIAQDKGMAGLMMGSVEWTESEFSSLLTVLLEQNGGDANPVEAVVAMFEDGKIYLDAHLADDAMGSIALVGSVSVENNQVMVDLEAAGIGDMSVGGAILGPISAHINQALSDPSLGVAVDVEVGDGVIMVSMMQ
;
A
#
# COMPACT_ATOMS: atom_id res chain seq x y z
N MET A 1 1.11 -56.54 -1.31
CA MET A 1 0.78 -55.95 -2.64
C MET A 1 -0.14 -54.78 -2.41
N LEU A 2 0.41 -53.58 -2.28
CA LEU A 2 -0.45 -52.37 -2.16
C LEU A 2 -1.07 -52.10 -3.52
N ASN A 3 -2.39 -52.08 -3.54
CA ASN A 3 -3.21 -51.94 -4.73
C ASN A 3 -2.94 -50.56 -5.38
N GLN A 4 -2.63 -50.56 -6.69
CA GLN A 4 -2.32 -49.35 -7.47
C GLN A 4 -3.36 -48.23 -7.30
N ARG A 5 -4.59 -48.59 -6.95
CA ARG A 5 -5.71 -47.69 -6.68
C ARG A 5 -5.53 -46.90 -5.33
N ASN A 6 -4.89 -47.51 -4.33
CA ASN A 6 -4.63 -46.85 -3.05
C ASN A 6 -3.44 -45.86 -3.14
N TRP A 7 -2.52 -46.09 -4.08
CA TRP A 7 -1.39 -45.18 -4.32
C TRP A 7 -1.85 -43.89 -4.99
N ALA A 8 -2.80 -43.99 -5.92
CA ALA A 8 -3.40 -42.82 -6.54
C ALA A 8 -4.19 -41.96 -5.55
N VAL A 9 -4.91 -42.56 -4.62
CA VAL A 9 -5.64 -41.83 -3.54
C VAL A 9 -4.67 -41.16 -2.59
N LEU A 10 -3.55 -41.80 -2.25
CA LEU A 10 -2.53 -41.25 -1.37
C LEU A 10 -1.81 -40.07 -2.03
N PHE A 11 -1.56 -40.15 -3.33
CA PHE A 11 -0.96 -39.06 -4.11
C PHE A 11 -1.87 -37.83 -4.22
N VAL A 12 -3.19 -38.04 -4.42
CA VAL A 12 -4.19 -36.95 -4.45
C VAL A 12 -4.32 -36.33 -3.08
N PHE A 13 -4.25 -37.12 -1.99
CA PHE A 13 -4.32 -36.59 -0.63
C PHE A 13 -3.10 -35.77 -0.26
N VAL A 14 -1.88 -36.18 -0.67
CA VAL A 14 -0.64 -35.43 -0.47
C VAL A 14 -0.64 -34.13 -1.27
N LEU A 15 -1.16 -34.13 -2.51
CA LEU A 15 -1.33 -32.93 -3.33
C LEU A 15 -2.37 -31.95 -2.76
N LEU A 16 -3.44 -32.48 -2.14
CA LEU A 16 -4.47 -31.65 -1.49
C LEU A 16 -3.97 -31.03 -0.19
N VAL A 17 -3.12 -31.72 0.57
CA VAL A 17 -2.52 -31.21 1.82
C VAL A 17 -1.43 -30.18 1.53
N SER A 18 -0.68 -30.32 0.43
CA SER A 18 0.33 -29.32 0.03
C SER A 18 -0.25 -28.02 -0.51
N SER A 19 -1.51 -28.01 -0.97
CA SER A 19 -2.19 -26.78 -1.41
C SER A 19 -2.78 -25.97 -0.23
N LEU A 20 -2.78 -26.52 0.98
CA LEU A 20 -3.23 -25.84 2.22
C LEU A 20 -2.09 -25.13 2.97
N ALA A 21 -0.85 -25.20 2.45
CA ALA A 21 0.20 -24.25 2.83
C ALA A 21 -0.05 -22.91 2.11
N ALA A 22 -1.25 -22.35 2.29
CA ALA A 22 -1.46 -20.92 2.08
C ALA A 22 -0.49 -20.23 3.05
N CYS A 23 0.51 -19.56 2.50
CA CYS A 23 1.39 -18.69 3.27
C CYS A 23 0.47 -17.79 4.10
N SER A 24 0.33 -18.08 5.40
CA SER A 24 -0.10 -17.06 6.32
C SER A 24 1.05 -16.06 6.31
N ALA A 25 0.87 -14.94 5.64
CA ALA A 25 1.77 -13.83 5.78
C ALA A 25 1.92 -13.59 7.28
N GLY A 26 3.16 -13.60 7.77
CA GLY A 26 3.46 -13.27 9.17
C GLY A 26 3.00 -11.83 9.47
N PRO A 27 3.18 -11.37 10.71
CA PRO A 27 2.93 -9.98 11.05
C PRO A 27 3.71 -9.07 10.09
N VAL A 28 3.09 -7.99 9.64
CA VAL A 28 3.77 -7.00 8.81
C VAL A 28 4.82 -6.32 9.66
N MET A 29 6.10 -6.47 9.29
CA MET A 29 7.20 -5.77 9.95
C MET A 29 7.43 -4.45 9.22
N MET A 30 7.16 -3.33 9.90
CA MET A 30 7.41 -2.01 9.37
C MET A 30 8.90 -1.68 9.40
N PRO A 31 9.45 -0.97 8.40
CA PRO A 31 10.80 -0.40 8.48
C PRO A 31 10.91 0.53 9.70
N ASP A 32 12.05 0.49 10.39
CA ASP A 32 12.32 1.35 11.57
C ASP A 32 12.86 2.70 11.09
N ARG A 33 11.95 3.60 10.71
CA ARG A 33 12.26 4.95 10.22
C ARG A 33 11.32 5.97 10.84
N ASP A 34 11.83 7.17 11.03
CA ASP A 34 11.06 8.30 11.54
C ASP A 34 10.57 9.14 10.34
N VAL A 35 9.26 9.13 10.11
CA VAL A 35 8.61 9.82 8.98
C VAL A 35 7.74 10.93 9.54
N GLU A 36 8.05 12.17 9.18
CA GLU A 36 7.28 13.34 9.62
C GLU A 36 6.07 13.55 8.72
N ILE A 37 4.89 13.74 9.35
CA ILE A 37 3.67 14.15 8.64
C ILE A 37 3.37 15.61 9.03
N SER A 38 3.31 16.47 8.02
CA SER A 38 2.99 17.89 8.22
C SER A 38 2.30 18.50 7.00
N VAL A 39 1.58 19.60 7.23
CA VAL A 39 0.97 20.39 6.16
C VAL A 39 2.03 20.97 5.23
N ASP A 40 3.19 21.34 5.77
CA ASP A 40 4.30 21.92 5.00
C ASP A 40 4.87 20.88 4.02
N GLU A 41 5.09 19.64 4.45
CA GLU A 41 5.53 18.54 3.60
C GLU A 41 4.49 18.20 2.52
N ALA A 42 3.19 18.23 2.85
CA ALA A 42 2.13 18.02 1.89
C ALA A 42 2.10 19.12 0.80
N MET A 43 2.35 20.38 1.18
CA MET A 43 2.46 21.49 0.22
C MET A 43 3.68 21.34 -0.69
N ILE A 44 4.84 20.95 -0.14
CA ILE A 44 6.04 20.66 -0.91
C ILE A 44 5.78 19.52 -1.90
N ALA A 45 5.13 18.45 -1.45
CA ALA A 45 4.78 17.31 -2.30
C ALA A 45 3.85 17.71 -3.45
N GLN A 46 2.84 18.55 -3.17
CA GLN A 46 1.92 19.07 -4.18
C GLN A 46 2.63 19.97 -5.20
N ASP A 47 3.51 20.86 -4.76
CA ASP A 47 4.29 21.72 -5.63
C ASP A 47 5.24 20.91 -6.53
N LYS A 48 5.90 19.88 -5.97
CA LYS A 48 6.70 18.91 -6.74
C LYS A 48 5.86 18.16 -7.76
N GLY A 49 4.65 17.70 -7.40
CA GLY A 49 3.72 17.05 -8.30
C GLY A 49 3.35 17.94 -9.49
N MET A 50 3.01 19.21 -9.23
CA MET A 50 2.70 20.17 -10.29
C MET A 50 3.92 20.47 -11.18
N ALA A 51 5.11 20.58 -10.61
CA ALA A 51 6.35 20.74 -11.38
C ALA A 51 6.64 19.48 -12.21
N GLY A 52 6.39 18.30 -11.67
CA GLY A 52 6.54 17.01 -12.34
C GLY A 52 5.70 16.90 -13.61
N LEU A 53 4.49 17.45 -13.62
CA LEU A 53 3.64 17.52 -14.83
C LEU A 53 4.33 18.26 -15.98
N MET A 54 5.21 19.21 -15.67
CA MET A 54 5.95 19.97 -16.69
C MET A 54 7.29 19.31 -17.05
N MET A 55 7.91 18.60 -16.11
CA MET A 55 9.22 17.96 -16.27
C MET A 55 9.13 16.50 -16.71
N GLY A 56 7.96 15.86 -16.58
CA GLY A 56 7.73 14.48 -16.96
C GLY A 56 8.04 13.46 -15.88
N SER A 57 8.49 13.89 -14.70
CA SER A 57 8.68 13.01 -13.53
C SER A 57 8.65 13.79 -12.23
N VAL A 58 8.27 13.10 -11.16
CA VAL A 58 8.33 13.62 -9.79
C VAL A 58 8.93 12.56 -8.87
N GLU A 59 9.72 13.00 -7.90
CA GLU A 59 10.25 12.19 -6.81
C GLU A 59 9.74 12.75 -5.49
N TRP A 60 9.14 11.88 -4.67
CA TRP A 60 8.70 12.20 -3.33
C TRP A 60 9.46 11.37 -2.30
N THR A 61 9.83 12.00 -1.20
CA THR A 61 10.31 11.33 0.01
C THR A 61 9.15 10.68 0.76
N GLU A 62 9.45 9.82 1.73
CA GLU A 62 8.45 9.22 2.61
C GLU A 62 7.60 10.26 3.33
N SER A 63 8.21 11.34 3.88
CA SER A 63 7.50 12.42 4.56
C SER A 63 6.57 13.20 3.63
N GLU A 64 7.05 13.57 2.46
CA GLU A 64 6.26 14.26 1.44
C GLU A 64 5.06 13.42 0.98
N PHE A 65 5.29 12.14 0.65
CA PHE A 65 4.25 11.25 0.18
C PHE A 65 3.22 10.93 1.28
N SER A 66 3.67 10.64 2.51
CA SER A 66 2.80 10.40 3.66
C SER A 66 1.89 11.59 3.95
N SER A 67 2.48 12.79 3.95
CA SER A 67 1.75 14.03 4.20
C SER A 67 0.72 14.31 3.11
N LEU A 68 1.10 14.15 1.84
CA LEU A 68 0.20 14.31 0.69
C LEU A 68 -0.95 13.31 0.75
N LEU A 69 -0.66 12.02 0.98
CA LEU A 69 -1.66 10.97 1.06
C LEU A 69 -2.63 11.20 2.21
N THR A 70 -2.14 11.63 3.39
CA THR A 70 -2.98 11.97 4.54
C THR A 70 -3.96 13.08 4.20
N VAL A 71 -3.49 14.20 3.61
CA VAL A 71 -4.35 15.31 3.20
C VAL A 71 -5.38 14.88 2.15
N LEU A 72 -5.00 14.06 1.18
CA LEU A 72 -5.93 13.55 0.15
C LEU A 72 -7.00 12.62 0.75
N LEU A 73 -6.62 11.78 1.71
CA LEU A 73 -7.58 10.92 2.41
C LEU A 73 -8.54 11.72 3.27
N GLU A 74 -8.09 12.75 3.97
CA GLU A 74 -8.95 13.67 4.71
C GLU A 74 -9.95 14.37 3.80
N GLN A 75 -9.51 14.90 2.65
CA GLN A 75 -10.37 15.60 1.69
C GLN A 75 -11.42 14.69 1.03
N ASN A 76 -11.06 13.44 0.74
CA ASN A 76 -11.93 12.49 0.05
C ASN A 76 -12.78 11.63 1.01
N GLY A 77 -12.37 11.48 2.27
CA GLY A 77 -13.04 10.63 3.25
C GLY A 77 -14.26 11.26 3.92
N GLY A 78 -14.38 12.59 3.92
CA GLY A 78 -15.47 13.31 4.57
C GLY A 78 -15.54 13.04 6.08
N ASP A 79 -16.68 13.34 6.70
CA ASP A 79 -16.90 13.21 8.16
C ASP A 79 -16.86 11.76 8.69
N ALA A 80 -16.86 10.77 7.80
CA ALA A 80 -16.84 9.34 8.16
C ALA A 80 -15.49 8.68 7.90
N ASN A 81 -14.42 9.47 7.65
CA ASN A 81 -13.10 8.91 7.41
C ASN A 81 -12.58 8.16 8.65
N PRO A 82 -12.38 6.84 8.59
CA PRO A 82 -11.87 6.09 9.72
C PRO A 82 -10.35 6.24 9.91
N VAL A 83 -9.65 6.89 8.96
CA VAL A 83 -8.19 7.04 8.94
C VAL A 83 -7.82 8.49 9.23
N GLU A 84 -7.07 8.73 10.29
CA GLU A 84 -6.58 10.05 10.70
C GLU A 84 -5.30 10.43 9.96
N ALA A 85 -4.36 9.50 9.84
CA ALA A 85 -3.09 9.70 9.17
C ALA A 85 -2.57 8.41 8.53
N VAL A 86 -1.74 8.53 7.52
CA VAL A 86 -1.05 7.40 6.89
C VAL A 86 0.42 7.71 6.76
N VAL A 87 1.26 6.91 7.42
CA VAL A 87 2.70 6.91 7.25
C VAL A 87 3.04 5.93 6.13
N ALA A 88 3.71 6.39 5.09
CA ALA A 88 4.20 5.55 4.00
C ALA A 88 5.73 5.44 4.08
N MET A 89 6.26 4.22 3.96
CA MET A 89 7.68 3.93 3.91
C MET A 89 7.97 3.09 2.68
N PHE A 90 9.15 3.25 2.10
CA PHE A 90 9.56 2.63 0.85
C PHE A 90 10.84 1.82 1.05
N GLU A 91 10.78 0.51 0.83
CA GLU A 91 11.91 -0.39 0.99
C GLU A 91 11.77 -1.62 0.09
N ASP A 92 12.86 -2.06 -0.52
CA ASP A 92 12.91 -3.26 -1.37
C ASP A 92 11.84 -3.31 -2.49
N GLY A 93 11.50 -2.15 -3.08
CA GLY A 93 10.50 -2.05 -4.14
C GLY A 93 9.05 -2.18 -3.65
N LYS A 94 8.83 -2.11 -2.35
CA LYS A 94 7.51 -2.20 -1.71
C LYS A 94 7.14 -0.91 -1.00
N ILE A 95 5.83 -0.71 -0.87
CA ILE A 95 5.26 0.31 -0.01
C ILE A 95 4.77 -0.36 1.29
N TYR A 96 5.17 0.22 2.40
CA TYR A 96 4.68 -0.08 3.74
C TYR A 96 3.83 1.09 4.21
N LEU A 97 2.62 0.83 4.65
CA LEU A 97 1.70 1.88 5.11
C LEU A 97 1.31 1.58 6.55
N ASP A 98 1.44 2.57 7.42
CA ASP A 98 0.90 2.54 8.79
C ASP A 98 -0.29 3.51 8.84
N ALA A 99 -1.50 2.96 8.81
CA ALA A 99 -2.74 3.72 8.82
C ALA A 99 -3.21 3.91 10.26
N HIS A 100 -3.10 5.12 10.77
CA HIS A 100 -3.61 5.52 12.08
C HIS A 100 -5.12 5.73 12.00
N LEU A 101 -5.85 5.05 12.88
CA LEU A 101 -7.31 5.14 12.89
C LEU A 101 -7.77 6.27 13.80
N ALA A 102 -8.85 6.97 13.43
CA ALA A 102 -9.45 8.04 14.20
C ALA A 102 -9.98 7.58 15.57
N ASP A 103 -10.20 6.27 15.74
CA ASP A 103 -10.52 5.66 17.05
C ASP A 103 -9.23 5.13 17.68
N ASP A 104 -8.67 5.87 18.62
CA ASP A 104 -7.47 5.49 19.39
C ASP A 104 -7.52 4.09 19.99
N ALA A 105 -8.72 3.56 20.25
CA ALA A 105 -8.89 2.21 20.82
C ALA A 105 -8.51 1.10 19.81
N MET A 106 -8.48 1.39 18.50
CA MET A 106 -8.12 0.43 17.47
C MET A 106 -6.65 0.55 17.04
N GLY A 107 -5.95 1.63 17.42
CA GLY A 107 -4.53 1.83 17.11
C GLY A 107 -4.28 2.05 15.62
N SER A 108 -3.24 1.39 15.08
CA SER A 108 -2.89 1.49 13.67
C SER A 108 -2.96 0.14 12.96
N ILE A 109 -3.10 0.21 11.64
CA ILE A 109 -3.08 -0.95 10.74
C ILE A 109 -1.83 -0.85 9.87
N ALA A 110 -0.91 -1.80 10.07
CA ALA A 110 0.25 -1.95 9.20
C ALA A 110 -0.14 -2.70 7.93
N LEU A 111 0.22 -2.15 6.78
CA LEU A 111 -0.06 -2.70 5.46
C LEU A 111 1.24 -2.80 4.66
N VAL A 112 1.35 -3.81 3.82
CA VAL A 112 2.45 -3.91 2.85
C VAL A 112 1.87 -4.27 1.48
N GLY A 113 2.43 -3.66 0.44
CA GLY A 113 2.00 -3.90 -0.92
C GLY A 113 3.02 -3.48 -1.95
N SER A 114 2.64 -3.61 -3.20
CA SER A 114 3.38 -3.13 -4.36
C SER A 114 2.68 -1.93 -4.98
N VAL A 115 3.45 -1.09 -5.65
CA VAL A 115 2.93 0.07 -6.40
C VAL A 115 3.11 -0.20 -7.89
N SER A 116 2.10 0.08 -8.67
CA SER A 116 2.11 -0.08 -10.12
C SER A 116 1.37 1.07 -10.80
N VAL A 117 1.46 1.15 -12.13
CA VAL A 117 0.62 2.06 -12.91
C VAL A 117 -0.38 1.25 -13.72
N GLU A 118 -1.66 1.50 -13.49
CA GLU A 118 -2.75 0.92 -14.25
C GLU A 118 -3.69 2.03 -14.77
N ASN A 119 -4.06 1.95 -16.02
CA ASN A 119 -4.92 2.97 -16.67
C ASN A 119 -4.41 4.41 -16.48
N ASN A 120 -3.08 4.61 -16.49
CA ASN A 120 -2.42 5.88 -16.26
C ASN A 120 -2.62 6.49 -14.86
N GLN A 121 -2.91 5.67 -13.88
CA GLN A 121 -3.02 6.04 -12.47
C GLN A 121 -2.09 5.19 -11.63
N VAL A 122 -1.54 5.76 -10.58
CA VAL A 122 -0.79 5.01 -9.57
C VAL A 122 -1.77 4.15 -8.78
N MET A 123 -1.44 2.87 -8.66
CA MET A 123 -2.24 1.88 -7.94
C MET A 123 -1.40 1.18 -6.88
N VAL A 124 -1.98 0.96 -5.73
CA VAL A 124 -1.39 0.17 -4.64
C VAL A 124 -2.12 -1.16 -4.54
N ASP A 125 -1.38 -2.26 -4.70
CA ASP A 125 -1.89 -3.62 -4.49
C ASP A 125 -1.39 -4.14 -3.13
N LEU A 126 -2.32 -4.22 -2.16
CA LEU A 126 -1.99 -4.64 -0.80
C LEU A 126 -1.87 -6.16 -0.72
N GLU A 127 -0.72 -6.63 -0.26
CA GLU A 127 -0.36 -8.04 -0.15
C GLU A 127 -0.66 -8.61 1.25
N ALA A 128 -0.44 -7.81 2.30
CA ALA A 128 -0.68 -8.21 3.68
C ALA A 128 -1.08 -7.02 4.55
N ALA A 129 -1.77 -7.31 5.65
CA ALA A 129 -2.09 -6.36 6.70
C ALA A 129 -1.90 -6.98 8.09
N GLY A 130 -1.61 -6.12 9.08
CA GLY A 130 -1.49 -6.51 10.48
C GLY A 130 -2.01 -5.42 11.42
N ILE A 131 -2.49 -5.85 12.59
CA ILE A 131 -2.83 -4.98 13.72
C ILE A 131 -2.02 -5.50 14.91
N GLY A 132 -0.98 -4.75 15.31
CA GLY A 132 0.01 -5.27 16.24
C GLY A 132 0.64 -6.57 15.73
N ASP A 133 0.65 -7.62 16.55
CA ASP A 133 1.22 -8.95 16.19
C ASP A 133 0.25 -9.85 15.39
N MET A 134 -0.97 -9.37 15.08
CA MET A 134 -1.98 -10.17 14.39
C MET A 134 -2.01 -9.86 12.89
N SER A 135 -1.94 -10.91 12.07
CA SER A 135 -2.20 -10.76 10.63
C SER A 135 -3.70 -10.62 10.36
N VAL A 136 -4.06 -9.68 9.50
CA VAL A 136 -5.44 -9.40 9.12
C VAL A 136 -5.75 -10.08 7.79
N GLY A 137 -6.88 -10.78 7.73
CA GLY A 137 -7.28 -11.52 6.54
C GLY A 137 -7.68 -10.62 5.37
N GLY A 138 -7.55 -11.15 4.15
CA GLY A 138 -7.76 -10.45 2.87
C GLY A 138 -9.13 -9.79 2.69
N ALA A 139 -10.15 -10.16 3.48
CA ALA A 139 -11.48 -9.52 3.41
C ALA A 139 -11.46 -8.02 3.77
N ILE A 140 -10.47 -7.57 4.55
CA ILE A 140 -10.29 -6.16 4.95
C ILE A 140 -9.37 -5.43 3.97
N LEU A 141 -8.43 -6.12 3.33
CA LEU A 141 -7.47 -5.53 2.39
C LEU A 141 -8.16 -4.85 1.20
N GLY A 142 -9.16 -5.49 0.62
CA GLY A 142 -9.85 -4.98 -0.56
C GLY A 142 -10.49 -3.59 -0.36
N PRO A 143 -11.30 -3.37 0.68
CA PRO A 143 -11.86 -2.05 0.99
C PRO A 143 -10.80 -0.99 1.26
N ILE A 144 -9.71 -1.31 1.97
CA ILE A 144 -8.63 -0.36 2.27
C ILE A 144 -7.88 0.00 0.99
N SER A 145 -7.50 -1.00 0.18
CA SER A 145 -6.85 -0.78 -1.12
C SER A 145 -7.71 0.10 -2.04
N ALA A 146 -9.01 -0.16 -2.09
CA ALA A 146 -9.93 0.65 -2.89
C ALA A 146 -9.97 2.11 -2.43
N HIS A 147 -9.94 2.37 -1.13
CA HIS A 147 -9.96 3.73 -0.58
C HIS A 147 -8.65 4.48 -0.86
N ILE A 148 -7.51 3.82 -0.68
CA ILE A 148 -6.19 4.38 -1.03
C ILE A 148 -6.14 4.68 -2.53
N ASN A 149 -6.54 3.74 -3.38
CA ASN A 149 -6.51 3.90 -4.82
C ASN A 149 -7.49 4.99 -5.31
N GLN A 150 -8.61 5.18 -4.61
CA GLN A 150 -9.51 6.31 -4.88
C GLN A 150 -8.82 7.66 -4.59
N ALA A 151 -8.07 7.78 -3.50
CA ALA A 151 -7.32 8.98 -3.20
C ALA A 151 -6.18 9.22 -4.23
N LEU A 152 -5.47 8.16 -4.63
CA LEU A 152 -4.42 8.23 -5.64
C LEU A 152 -4.95 8.48 -7.07
N SER A 153 -6.25 8.29 -7.30
CA SER A 153 -6.90 8.59 -8.58
C SER A 153 -7.29 10.07 -8.74
N ASP A 154 -6.90 10.94 -7.79
CA ASP A 154 -7.19 12.36 -7.87
C ASP A 154 -6.54 12.97 -9.13
N PRO A 155 -7.31 13.67 -10.00
CA PRO A 155 -6.78 14.26 -11.23
C PRO A 155 -5.65 15.28 -11.01
N SER A 156 -5.53 15.83 -9.81
CA SER A 156 -4.47 16.78 -9.45
C SER A 156 -3.09 16.12 -9.39
N LEU A 157 -3.02 14.79 -9.24
CA LEU A 157 -1.77 14.03 -9.22
C LEU A 157 -1.21 13.79 -10.64
N GLY A 158 -1.98 14.10 -11.68
CA GLY A 158 -1.55 13.97 -13.08
C GLY A 158 -1.79 12.58 -13.66
N VAL A 159 -1.13 12.31 -14.78
CA VAL A 159 -1.25 11.05 -15.54
C VAL A 159 0.07 10.30 -15.43
N ALA A 160 0.11 9.27 -14.60
CA ALA A 160 1.29 8.44 -14.40
C ALA A 160 1.48 7.45 -15.58
N VAL A 161 2.71 7.22 -15.97
CA VAL A 161 3.08 6.22 -16.99
C VAL A 161 4.00 5.13 -16.44
N ASP A 162 4.72 5.43 -15.37
CA ASP A 162 5.59 4.48 -14.68
C ASP A 162 5.79 4.89 -13.22
N VAL A 163 6.10 3.93 -12.35
CA VAL A 163 6.39 4.16 -10.95
C VAL A 163 7.55 3.27 -10.51
N GLU A 164 8.53 3.87 -9.85
CA GLU A 164 9.67 3.18 -9.25
C GLU A 164 9.68 3.45 -7.74
N VAL A 165 9.76 2.39 -6.96
CA VAL A 165 9.88 2.45 -5.50
C VAL A 165 11.33 2.17 -5.13
N GLY A 166 12.03 3.19 -4.66
CA GLY A 166 13.39 3.10 -4.12
C GLY A 166 13.39 3.02 -2.60
N ASP A 167 14.57 3.06 -1.99
CA ASP A 167 14.70 3.13 -0.53
C ASP A 167 14.46 4.57 -0.07
N GLY A 168 13.38 4.79 0.67
CA GLY A 168 13.01 6.09 1.22
C GLY A 168 12.39 7.08 0.22
N VAL A 169 12.21 6.69 -1.05
CA VAL A 169 11.67 7.55 -2.10
C VAL A 169 10.79 6.78 -3.06
N ILE A 170 9.81 7.47 -3.65
CA ILE A 170 9.02 6.98 -4.76
C ILE A 170 9.15 7.95 -5.94
N MET A 171 9.42 7.43 -7.12
CA MET A 171 9.48 8.21 -8.36
C MET A 171 8.31 7.84 -9.26
N VAL A 172 7.60 8.85 -9.74
CA VAL A 172 6.50 8.69 -10.71
C VAL A 172 6.86 9.42 -11.99
N SER A 173 6.87 8.69 -13.11
CA SER A 173 7.00 9.26 -14.44
C SER A 173 5.62 9.63 -14.98
N MET A 174 5.51 10.80 -15.60
CA MET A 174 4.25 11.38 -16.06
C MET A 174 4.27 11.58 -17.58
N MET A 175 3.10 11.50 -18.20
CA MET A 175 2.94 11.83 -19.62
C MET A 175 3.01 13.36 -19.79
N GLN A 176 3.86 13.80 -20.70
CA GLN A 176 3.94 15.21 -21.15
C GLN A 176 2.90 15.51 -22.25
#